data_8eef027196f70c70d59828c4ee2f183c
#
_entry.id   8eef027196f70c70d59828c4ee2f183c
#
_cell.length_a   1.000
_cell.length_b   1.000
_cell.length_c   1.000
_cell.angle_alpha   90.00
_cell.angle_beta   90.00
_cell.angle_gamma   90.00
#
_symmetry.space_group_name_H-M   'P 1'
#
loop_
_entity.id
_entity.type
_entity.pdbx_description
1 polymer ?
#
loop_
_entity_poly.entity_id
_entity_poly.type
_entity_poly.pdbx_seq_one_letter_code
_entity_poly.pdbx_strand_id
1 'polypeptide(L)'
;MFFIHGGAFYMGTYLGMGPGALLEHDVVLVEIQYRVGPLGYMCLDHPEIAGNMGMMDQALALDWVRAHIQDFGGNPDEITVFGESAGAASASYHMLSPMSRDKFQRHSLYI
;
A
#
# COMPACT_ATOMS: atom_id res chain seq x y z
N MET A 1 10.34 2.59 2.78
CA MET A 1 9.49 1.41 3.07
C MET A 1 8.03 1.84 3.00
N PHE A 2 7.19 1.09 2.29
CA PHE A 2 5.77 1.42 2.03
C PHE A 2 4.90 0.35 2.70
N PHE A 3 4.20 0.75 3.75
CA PHE A 3 3.39 -0.15 4.57
C PHE A 3 1.91 -0.11 4.19
N ILE A 4 1.32 -1.30 4.04
CA ILE A 4 -0.12 -1.49 3.79
C ILE A 4 -0.70 -2.23 4.99
N HIS A 5 -1.65 -1.61 5.70
CA HIS A 5 -2.28 -2.22 6.88
C HIS A 5 -3.20 -3.39 6.50
N GLY A 6 -3.42 -4.29 7.46
CA GLY A 6 -4.38 -5.38 7.37
C GLY A 6 -5.80 -4.99 7.75
N GLY A 7 -6.61 -5.99 8.07
CA GLY A 7 -8.01 -5.84 8.49
C GLY A 7 -9.01 -6.42 7.50
N ALA A 8 -8.63 -7.52 6.84
CA ALA A 8 -9.49 -8.32 5.96
C ALA A 8 -10.14 -7.50 4.81
N PHE A 9 -9.55 -6.39 4.38
CA PHE A 9 -10.13 -5.43 3.42
C PHE A 9 -11.44 -4.79 3.88
N TYR A 10 -11.87 -5.07 5.09
CA TYR A 10 -13.13 -4.61 5.66
C TYR A 10 -12.94 -3.45 6.63
N MET A 11 -11.86 -3.45 7.40
CA MET A 11 -11.51 -2.43 8.38
C MET A 11 -9.98 -2.25 8.40
N GLY A 12 -9.51 -1.37 9.25
CA GLY A 12 -8.08 -1.18 9.48
C GLY A 12 -7.65 0.29 9.41
N THR A 13 -6.46 0.53 9.89
CA THR A 13 -5.86 1.86 9.93
C THR A 13 -4.34 1.76 9.95
N TYR A 14 -3.66 2.76 9.39
CA TYR A 14 -2.20 2.91 9.47
C TYR A 14 -1.68 3.10 10.92
N LEU A 15 -2.52 3.53 11.85
CA LEU A 15 -2.13 3.84 13.23
C LEU A 15 -1.70 2.61 14.05
N GLY A 16 -1.88 1.40 13.54
CA GLY A 16 -1.66 0.18 14.30
C GLY A 16 -0.20 -0.27 14.39
N MET A 17 0.64 0.10 13.45
CA MET A 17 2.02 -0.36 13.41
C MET A 17 2.97 0.54 14.21
N GLY A 18 2.86 1.84 14.01
CA GLY A 18 3.80 2.82 14.56
C GLY A 18 5.23 2.67 13.99
N PRO A 19 6.04 3.71 14.07
CA PRO A 19 7.37 3.70 13.46
C PRO A 19 8.37 2.79 14.19
N GLY A 20 8.19 2.55 15.49
CA GLY A 20 8.97 1.62 16.32
C GLY A 20 10.45 1.53 15.96
N ALA A 21 10.97 0.32 16.01
CA ALA A 21 12.37 0.02 15.73
C ALA A 21 12.78 0.28 14.26
N LEU A 22 11.83 0.44 13.31
CA LEU A 22 12.19 0.70 11.92
C LEU A 22 12.93 2.03 11.75
N LEU A 23 12.58 3.06 12.52
CA LEU A 23 13.24 4.36 12.47
C LEU A 23 14.60 4.41 13.20
N GLU A 24 15.03 3.33 13.83
CA GLU A 24 16.42 3.17 14.28
C GLU A 24 17.36 2.90 13.11
N HIS A 25 16.81 2.61 11.93
CA HIS A 25 17.54 2.39 10.68
C HIS A 25 17.37 3.57 9.73
N ASP A 26 18.26 3.68 8.75
CA ASP A 26 18.21 4.72 7.72
C ASP A 26 17.13 4.40 6.67
N VAL A 27 15.87 4.59 7.07
CA VAL A 27 14.68 4.33 6.23
C VAL A 27 13.67 5.45 6.35
N VAL A 28 12.95 5.72 5.27
CA VAL A 28 11.70 6.49 5.29
C VAL A 28 10.55 5.51 5.35
N LEU A 29 9.70 5.61 6.37
CA LEU A 29 8.49 4.82 6.50
C LEU A 29 7.29 5.63 5.99
N VAL A 30 6.55 5.05 5.05
CA VAL A 30 5.28 5.58 4.56
C VAL A 30 4.18 4.59 4.91
N GLU A 31 3.25 5.01 5.73
CA GLU A 31 2.08 4.24 6.12
C GLU A 31 0.85 4.84 5.43
N ILE A 32 0.14 4.04 4.65
CA ILE A 32 -0.98 4.52 3.86
C ILE A 32 -2.32 4.17 4.49
N GLN A 33 -3.34 4.95 4.12
CA GLN A 33 -4.74 4.60 4.30
C GLN A 33 -5.36 4.36 2.94
N TYR A 34 -6.26 3.39 2.84
CA TYR A 34 -7.02 3.05 1.63
C TYR A 34 -8.46 2.74 1.99
N ARG A 35 -9.38 2.88 1.05
CA ARG A 35 -10.79 2.54 1.26
C ARG A 35 -10.96 1.06 1.52
N VAL A 36 -11.74 0.74 2.55
CA VAL A 36 -12.04 -0.61 3.01
C VAL A 36 -13.55 -0.88 2.99
N GLY A 37 -13.93 -2.13 3.17
CA GLY A 37 -15.34 -2.55 3.20
C GLY A 37 -16.08 -2.23 1.90
N PRO A 38 -17.39 -1.97 1.95
CA PRO A 38 -18.18 -1.70 0.75
C PRO A 38 -17.68 -0.51 -0.06
N LEU A 39 -17.19 0.54 0.59
CA LEU A 39 -16.66 1.73 -0.11
C LEU A 39 -15.37 1.45 -0.89
N GLY A 40 -14.61 0.45 -0.47
CA GLY A 40 -13.38 0.03 -1.14
C GLY A 40 -13.58 -1.04 -2.20
N TYR A 41 -14.62 -1.89 -2.05
CA TYR A 41 -14.66 -3.14 -2.81
C TYR A 41 -16.04 -3.49 -3.40
N MET A 42 -17.07 -2.66 -3.19
CA MET A 42 -18.40 -2.90 -3.78
C MET A 42 -18.32 -2.80 -5.31
N CYS A 43 -18.89 -3.79 -5.98
CA CYS A 43 -19.04 -3.83 -7.43
C CYS A 43 -20.53 -4.01 -7.77
N LEU A 44 -21.10 -3.09 -8.55
CA LEU A 44 -22.52 -3.08 -8.93
C LEU A 44 -22.73 -3.21 -10.44
N ASP A 45 -21.76 -3.72 -11.18
CA ASP A 45 -21.80 -3.82 -12.64
C ASP A 45 -22.16 -2.46 -13.30
N HIS A 46 -21.63 -1.38 -12.72
CA HIS A 46 -21.83 -0.02 -13.20
C HIS A 46 -20.47 0.68 -13.33
N PRO A 47 -20.22 1.47 -14.38
CA PRO A 47 -18.93 2.10 -14.63
C PRO A 47 -18.37 2.94 -13.47
N GLU A 48 -19.25 3.57 -12.70
CA GLU A 48 -18.88 4.39 -11.54
C GLU A 48 -18.62 3.55 -10.26
N ILE A 49 -19.06 2.27 -10.25
CA ILE A 49 -18.92 1.37 -9.10
C ILE A 49 -18.37 0.03 -9.60
N ALA A 50 -17.22 0.10 -10.25
CA ALA A 50 -16.60 -1.06 -10.89
C ALA A 50 -15.84 -1.98 -9.92
N GLY A 51 -15.76 -1.63 -8.64
CA GLY A 51 -15.00 -2.38 -7.63
C GLY A 51 -13.52 -2.00 -7.57
N ASN A 52 -12.81 -2.62 -6.63
CA ASN A 52 -11.36 -2.46 -6.43
C ASN A 52 -10.87 -1.03 -6.10
N MET A 53 -11.74 -0.13 -5.66
CA MET A 53 -11.36 1.24 -5.34
C MET A 53 -10.27 1.29 -4.25
N GLY A 54 -10.30 0.37 -3.28
CA GLY A 54 -9.26 0.26 -2.25
C GLY A 54 -7.89 -0.12 -2.83
N MET A 55 -7.84 -1.01 -3.82
CA MET A 55 -6.59 -1.35 -4.51
C MET A 55 -6.09 -0.20 -5.39
N MET A 56 -7.02 0.56 -5.99
CA MET A 56 -6.67 1.76 -6.76
C MET A 56 -6.09 2.86 -5.87
N ASP A 57 -6.62 3.04 -4.65
CA ASP A 57 -6.09 3.96 -3.65
C ASP A 57 -4.63 3.61 -3.30
N GLN A 58 -4.35 2.33 -3.09
CA GLN A 58 -3.00 1.84 -2.81
C GLN A 58 -2.04 2.08 -3.98
N ALA A 59 -2.48 1.82 -5.23
CA ALA A 59 -1.69 2.06 -6.42
C ALA A 59 -1.39 3.55 -6.62
N LEU A 60 -2.38 4.42 -6.35
CA LEU A 60 -2.22 5.88 -6.39
C LEU A 60 -1.23 6.37 -5.31
N ALA A 61 -1.30 5.80 -4.11
CA ALA A 61 -0.34 6.11 -3.05
C ALA A 61 1.10 5.73 -3.43
N LEU A 62 1.28 4.60 -4.12
CA LEU A 62 2.60 4.22 -4.69
C LEU A 62 3.09 5.23 -5.73
N ASP A 63 2.21 5.73 -6.60
CA ASP A 63 2.56 6.78 -7.56
C ASP A 63 3.01 8.05 -6.86
N TRP A 64 2.26 8.45 -5.84
CA TRP A 64 2.60 9.62 -5.04
C TRP A 64 3.98 9.48 -4.37
N VAL A 65 4.24 8.32 -3.75
CA VAL A 65 5.54 8.05 -3.11
C VAL A 65 6.67 8.13 -4.12
N ARG A 66 6.54 7.52 -5.27
CA ARG A 66 7.58 7.60 -6.33
C ARG A 66 7.85 9.03 -6.77
N ALA A 67 6.82 9.85 -6.86
CA ALA A 67 6.95 11.23 -7.31
C ALA A 67 7.57 12.18 -6.27
N HIS A 68 7.39 11.88 -4.96
CA HIS A 68 7.68 12.85 -3.90
C HIS A 68 8.66 12.36 -2.83
N ILE A 69 8.99 11.07 -2.76
CA ILE A 69 9.77 10.54 -1.64
C ILE A 69 11.17 11.12 -1.52
N GLN A 70 11.72 11.67 -2.59
CA GLN A 70 13.01 12.38 -2.57
C GLN A 70 12.98 13.63 -1.68
N ASP A 71 11.84 14.32 -1.60
CA ASP A 71 11.64 15.50 -0.76
C ASP A 71 11.73 15.15 0.75
N PHE A 72 11.57 13.87 1.07
CA PHE A 72 11.66 13.31 2.42
C PHE A 72 12.98 12.54 2.66
N GLY A 73 13.94 12.64 1.74
CA GLY A 73 15.22 11.94 1.83
C GLY A 73 15.19 10.48 1.39
N GLY A 74 14.09 10.01 0.83
CA GLY A 74 13.94 8.63 0.32
C GLY A 74 14.41 8.47 -1.12
N ASN A 75 14.66 7.22 -1.51
CA ASN A 75 15.06 6.86 -2.87
C ASN A 75 13.86 6.21 -3.61
N PRO A 76 13.31 6.83 -4.67
CA PRO A 76 12.19 6.27 -5.44
C PRO A 76 12.54 4.98 -6.18
N ASP A 77 13.83 4.69 -6.36
CA ASP A 77 14.31 3.45 -7.00
C ASP A 77 14.61 2.33 -6.00
N GLU A 78 14.33 2.56 -4.71
CA GLU A 78 14.52 1.57 -3.63
C GLU A 78 13.30 1.44 -2.72
N ILE A 79 12.13 1.29 -3.32
CA ILE A 79 10.88 1.12 -2.58
C ILE A 79 10.68 -0.35 -2.23
N THR A 80 10.44 -0.62 -0.94
CA THR A 80 10.01 -1.92 -0.44
C THR A 80 8.56 -1.81 0.01
N VAL A 81 7.67 -2.57 -0.63
CA VAL A 81 6.26 -2.70 -0.22
C VAL A 81 6.15 -3.84 0.78
N PHE A 82 5.47 -3.61 1.90
CA PHE A 82 5.21 -4.64 2.89
C PHE A 82 3.88 -4.42 3.59
N GLY A 83 3.37 -5.46 4.22
CA GLY A 83 2.10 -5.39 4.93
C GLY A 83 1.83 -6.63 5.75
N GLU A 84 0.81 -6.55 6.59
CA GLU A 84 0.33 -7.64 7.44
C GLU A 84 -1.05 -8.09 6.95
N SER A 85 -1.33 -9.40 6.96
CA SER A 85 -2.66 -9.97 6.63
C SER A 85 -3.16 -9.50 5.25
N ALA A 86 -4.29 -8.77 5.18
CA ALA A 86 -4.80 -8.19 3.93
C ALA A 86 -3.80 -7.21 3.27
N GLY A 87 -2.93 -6.57 4.05
CA GLY A 87 -1.83 -5.76 3.53
C GLY A 87 -0.76 -6.60 2.82
N ALA A 88 -0.44 -7.80 3.36
CA ALA A 88 0.44 -8.75 2.71
C ALA A 88 -0.17 -9.28 1.40
N ALA A 89 -1.47 -9.61 1.41
CA ALA A 89 -2.19 -9.98 0.20
C ALA A 89 -2.15 -8.86 -0.85
N SER A 90 -2.36 -7.61 -0.42
CA SER A 90 -2.25 -6.42 -1.28
C SER A 90 -0.87 -6.29 -1.92
N ALA A 91 0.20 -6.45 -1.14
CA ALA A 91 1.57 -6.42 -1.67
C ALA A 91 1.76 -7.48 -2.76
N SER A 92 1.21 -8.69 -2.56
CA SER A 92 1.24 -9.76 -3.57
C SER A 92 0.43 -9.38 -4.83
N TYR A 93 -0.73 -8.76 -4.68
CA TYR A 93 -1.52 -8.30 -5.83
C TYR A 93 -0.81 -7.20 -6.61
N HIS A 94 -0.12 -6.28 -5.93
CA HIS A 94 0.68 -5.25 -6.59
C HIS A 94 1.85 -5.79 -7.41
N MET A 95 2.42 -6.92 -7.04
CA MET A 95 3.44 -7.62 -7.86
C MET A 95 2.88 -8.11 -9.20
N LEU A 96 1.62 -8.52 -9.22
CA LEU A 96 0.96 -9.07 -10.40
C LEU A 96 0.27 -8.00 -11.25
N SER A 97 -0.12 -6.88 -10.63
CA SER A 97 -0.88 -5.83 -11.27
C SER A 97 -0.03 -5.02 -12.25
N PRO A 98 -0.45 -4.89 -13.52
CA PRO A 98 0.20 -3.98 -14.46
C PRO A 98 0.21 -2.52 -14.01
N MET A 99 -0.71 -2.13 -13.11
CA MET A 99 -0.80 -0.76 -12.59
C MET A 99 0.31 -0.43 -11.60
N SER A 100 0.95 -1.43 -10.97
CA SER A 100 1.83 -1.19 -9.83
C SER A 100 3.11 -2.03 -9.77
N ARG A 101 3.20 -3.15 -10.50
CA ARG A 101 4.34 -4.07 -10.43
C ARG A 101 5.70 -3.44 -10.73
N ASP A 102 5.73 -2.39 -11.53
CA ASP A 102 6.97 -1.70 -11.92
C ASP A 102 7.26 -0.46 -11.03
N LYS A 103 6.50 -0.29 -9.92
CA LYS A 103 6.59 0.90 -9.06
C LYS A 103 7.41 0.67 -7.78
N PHE A 104 7.85 -0.55 -7.53
CA PHE A 104 8.67 -0.91 -6.37
C PHE A 104 9.64 -2.04 -6.72
N GLN A 105 10.69 -2.22 -5.93
CA GLN A 105 11.77 -3.16 -6.24
C GLN A 105 11.76 -4.38 -5.33
N ARG A 106 11.18 -4.26 -4.14
CA ARG A 106 11.14 -5.34 -3.13
C ARG A 106 9.77 -5.39 -2.47
N HIS A 107 9.45 -6.57 -1.97
CA HIS A 107 8.27 -6.77 -1.12
C HIS A 107 8.60 -7.70 0.05
N SER A 108 7.86 -7.55 1.13
CA SER A 108 7.91 -8.45 2.28
C SER A 108 6.48 -8.68 2.78
N LEU A 109 6.18 -9.93 3.09
CA LEU A 109 4.84 -10.37 3.47
C LEU A 109 4.89 -10.88 4.92
N TYR A 110 4.04 -10.33 5.75
CA TYR A 110 3.79 -10.82 7.10
C TYR A 110 2.35 -11.36 7.16
N ILE A 111 2.22 -12.69 7.23
CA ILE A 111 0.94 -13.40 7.20
C ILE A 111 0.61 -13.91 8.58
#